data_e57ed83835d3cbdd15002bc223146de2
#
_entry.id   e57ed83835d3cbdd15002bc223146de2
#
_cell.length_a   1.000
_cell.length_b   1.000
_cell.length_c   1.000
_cell.angle_alpha   90.00
_cell.angle_beta   90.00
_cell.angle_gamma   90.00
#
_symmetry.space_group_name_H-M   'P 1'
#
loop_
_entity.id
_entity.type
_entity.pdbx_description
1 polymer ?
#
loop_
_entity_poly.entity_id
_entity_poly.type
_entity_poly.pdbx_seq_one_letter_code
_entity_poly.pdbx_strand_id
1 'polypeptide(L)'
;MLHLRYILITICFIFALHLPNFAQQNFKAIESEKVAYITKELKLTPSEAQRFFPVYNQYNNEMWDLKRAKRGNVRPKGHGNSLTPQKRDVIAYDAKEVELKKSYREEFAKIIGQSRASQFFQVEEDFFTKLRNKLENRRK
;
A
#
# COMPACT_ATOMS: atom_id res chain seq x y z
N MET A 1 -21.95 -4.49 47.06
CA MET A 1 -20.58 -4.32 46.55
C MET A 1 -20.30 -5.12 45.24
N LEU A 2 -20.89 -6.31 45.06
CA LEU A 2 -20.71 -7.10 43.84
C LEU A 2 -21.26 -6.40 42.59
N HIS A 3 -22.45 -5.85 42.64
CA HIS A 3 -23.10 -5.15 41.51
C HIS A 3 -22.34 -3.91 41.03
N LEU A 4 -21.70 -3.17 41.94
CA LEU A 4 -20.90 -2.01 41.60
C LEU A 4 -19.66 -2.39 40.77
N ARG A 5 -19.05 -3.57 41.04
CA ARG A 5 -17.92 -4.11 40.28
C ARG A 5 -18.32 -4.48 38.85
N TYR A 6 -19.50 -5.07 38.68
CA TYR A 6 -20.00 -5.43 37.34
C TYR A 6 -20.36 -4.19 36.52
N ILE A 7 -20.94 -3.16 37.15
CA ILE A 7 -21.24 -1.88 36.50
C ILE A 7 -19.96 -1.18 36.04
N LEU A 8 -18.90 -1.17 36.84
CA LEU A 8 -17.60 -0.64 36.44
C LEU A 8 -16.97 -1.40 35.27
N ILE A 9 -17.05 -2.73 35.27
CA ILE A 9 -16.53 -3.58 34.19
C ILE A 9 -17.31 -3.35 32.90
N THR A 10 -18.63 -3.24 32.95
CA THR A 10 -19.46 -2.97 31.76
C THR A 10 -19.20 -1.58 31.20
N ILE A 11 -19.00 -0.55 32.02
CA ILE A 11 -18.67 0.80 31.59
C ILE A 11 -17.29 0.82 30.92
N CYS A 12 -16.28 0.15 31.47
CA CYS A 12 -14.96 0.01 30.85
C CYS A 12 -15.02 -0.70 29.51
N PHE A 13 -15.87 -1.74 29.39
CA PHE A 13 -16.02 -2.48 28.14
C PHE A 13 -16.67 -1.65 27.04
N ILE A 14 -17.66 -0.82 27.39
CA ILE A 14 -18.33 0.11 26.45
C ILE A 14 -17.36 1.20 26.00
N PHE A 15 -16.50 1.74 26.89
CA PHE A 15 -15.50 2.73 26.53
C PHE A 15 -14.39 2.18 25.61
N ALA A 16 -14.02 0.91 25.75
CA ALA A 16 -13.01 0.26 24.90
C ALA A 16 -13.47 0.09 23.44
N LEU A 17 -14.79 0.08 23.18
CA LEU A 17 -15.35 -0.05 21.82
C LEU A 17 -15.39 1.27 21.04
N HIS A 18 -15.11 2.40 21.68
CA HIS A 18 -15.18 3.74 21.08
C HIS A 18 -13.83 4.38 20.76
N LEU A 19 -12.73 3.62 20.74
CA LEU A 19 -11.44 4.18 20.30
C LEU A 19 -11.49 4.43 18.79
N PRO A 20 -11.51 5.71 18.34
CA PRO A 20 -11.52 6.01 16.92
C PRO A 20 -10.21 5.54 16.29
N ASN A 21 -10.33 4.75 15.22
CA ASN A 21 -9.20 4.25 14.42
C ASN A 21 -8.57 5.39 13.59
N PHE A 22 -7.91 6.34 14.24
CA PHE A 22 -7.22 7.47 13.56
C PHE A 22 -6.20 7.01 12.53
N ALA A 23 -5.54 5.89 12.77
CA ALA A 23 -4.58 5.32 11.81
C ALA A 23 -5.26 4.88 10.50
N GLN A 24 -6.45 4.32 10.58
CA GLN A 24 -7.20 3.83 9.40
C GLN A 24 -7.80 4.98 8.58
N GLN A 25 -8.20 6.08 9.22
CA GLN A 25 -8.67 7.28 8.52
C GLN A 25 -7.55 7.94 7.71
N ASN A 26 -6.35 8.06 8.26
CA ASN A 26 -5.21 8.63 7.56
C ASN A 26 -4.79 7.79 6.35
N PHE A 27 -4.83 6.46 6.46
CA PHE A 27 -4.53 5.57 5.35
C PHE A 27 -5.53 5.72 4.19
N LYS A 28 -6.82 5.72 4.49
CA LYS A 28 -7.89 5.93 3.49
C LYS A 28 -7.79 7.30 2.80
N ALA A 29 -7.44 8.34 3.55
CA ALA A 29 -7.26 9.69 3.00
C ALA A 29 -6.08 9.74 2.00
N ILE A 30 -4.94 9.11 2.33
CA ILE A 30 -3.79 9.02 1.43
C ILE A 30 -4.14 8.20 0.18
N GLU A 31 -4.87 7.11 0.32
CA GLU A 31 -5.29 6.28 -0.81
C GLU A 31 -6.23 7.03 -1.75
N SER A 32 -7.22 7.76 -1.20
CA SER A 32 -8.10 8.62 -2.00
C SER A 32 -7.34 9.75 -2.71
N GLU A 33 -6.38 10.39 -2.02
CA GLU A 33 -5.51 11.42 -2.62
C GLU A 33 -4.67 10.84 -3.77
N LYS A 34 -4.17 9.61 -3.61
CA LYS A 34 -3.41 8.91 -4.64
C LYS A 34 -4.27 8.55 -5.87
N VAL A 35 -5.47 8.02 -5.65
CA VAL A 35 -6.42 7.72 -6.72
C VAL A 35 -6.77 8.99 -7.52
N ALA A 36 -7.08 10.08 -6.84
CA ALA A 36 -7.39 11.36 -7.48
C ALA A 36 -6.17 11.89 -8.27
N TYR A 37 -4.97 11.78 -7.72
CA TYR A 37 -3.74 12.21 -8.36
C TYR A 37 -3.46 11.41 -9.64
N ILE A 38 -3.47 10.09 -9.57
CA ILE A 38 -3.24 9.20 -10.73
C ILE A 38 -4.29 9.46 -11.81
N THR A 39 -5.57 9.57 -11.44
CA THR A 39 -6.68 9.85 -12.37
C THR A 39 -6.44 11.15 -13.13
N LYS A 40 -6.02 12.20 -12.42
CA LYS A 40 -5.74 13.51 -13.01
C LYS A 40 -4.54 13.48 -13.95
N GLU A 41 -3.39 12.98 -13.46
CA GLU A 41 -2.13 13.04 -14.21
C GLU A 41 -2.16 12.16 -15.47
N LEU A 42 -2.80 10.99 -15.40
CA LEU A 42 -2.98 10.11 -16.55
C LEU A 42 -4.23 10.46 -17.40
N LYS A 43 -5.00 11.48 -17.00
CA LYS A 43 -6.24 11.91 -17.66
C LYS A 43 -7.19 10.71 -17.91
N LEU A 44 -7.40 9.91 -16.88
CA LEU A 44 -8.27 8.74 -16.98
C LEU A 44 -9.73 9.18 -17.12
N THR A 45 -10.43 8.61 -18.08
CA THR A 45 -11.89 8.71 -18.14
C THR A 45 -12.52 7.88 -17.02
N PRO A 46 -13.77 8.14 -16.63
CA PRO A 46 -14.46 7.33 -15.61
C PRO A 46 -14.48 5.83 -15.95
N SER A 47 -14.70 5.47 -17.21
CA SER A 47 -14.69 4.09 -17.68
C SER A 47 -13.29 3.44 -17.59
N GLU A 48 -12.24 4.18 -17.92
CA GLU A 48 -10.87 3.70 -17.77
C GLU A 48 -10.50 3.54 -16.30
N ALA A 49 -10.82 4.51 -15.45
CA ALA A 49 -10.55 4.47 -14.02
C ALA A 49 -11.21 3.25 -13.36
N GLN A 50 -12.48 2.97 -13.71
CA GLN A 50 -13.20 1.79 -13.18
C GLN A 50 -12.50 0.47 -13.51
N ARG A 51 -11.85 0.35 -14.67
CA ARG A 51 -11.11 -0.84 -15.08
C ARG A 51 -9.67 -0.83 -14.59
N PHE A 52 -9.04 0.33 -14.49
CA PHE A 52 -7.65 0.50 -14.11
C PHE A 52 -7.40 0.22 -12.63
N PHE A 53 -8.19 0.78 -11.72
CA PHE A 53 -7.92 0.69 -10.29
C PHE A 53 -7.99 -0.72 -9.71
N PRO A 54 -8.85 -1.65 -10.14
CA PRO A 54 -8.76 -3.04 -9.70
C PRO A 54 -7.40 -3.69 -10.02
N VAL A 55 -6.87 -3.48 -11.24
CA VAL A 55 -5.56 -3.99 -11.66
C VAL A 55 -4.42 -3.28 -10.92
N TYR A 56 -4.55 -1.96 -10.72
CA TYR A 56 -3.62 -1.18 -9.91
C TYR A 56 -3.54 -1.67 -8.47
N ASN A 57 -4.68 -1.98 -7.85
CA ASN A 57 -4.70 -2.49 -6.48
C ASN A 57 -3.99 -3.84 -6.35
N GLN A 58 -4.13 -4.71 -7.35
CA GLN A 58 -3.40 -5.97 -7.41
C GLN A 58 -1.90 -5.72 -7.52
N TYR A 59 -1.46 -4.88 -8.46
CA TYR A 59 -0.06 -4.45 -8.59
C TYR A 59 0.49 -3.92 -7.26
N ASN A 60 -0.25 -3.03 -6.61
CA ASN A 60 0.16 -2.41 -5.36
C ASN A 60 0.35 -3.43 -4.24
N ASN A 61 -0.56 -4.42 -4.12
CA ASN A 61 -0.45 -5.49 -3.14
C ASN A 61 0.78 -6.37 -3.39
N GLU A 62 1.00 -6.81 -4.63
CA GLU A 62 2.15 -7.64 -5.00
C GLU A 62 3.48 -6.88 -4.79
N MET A 63 3.51 -5.59 -5.12
CA MET A 63 4.67 -4.73 -4.89
C MET A 63 4.95 -4.55 -3.39
N TRP A 64 3.91 -4.40 -2.56
CA TRP A 64 4.04 -4.33 -1.11
C TRP A 64 4.61 -5.63 -0.52
N ASP A 65 4.12 -6.78 -0.98
CA ASP A 65 4.60 -8.08 -0.50
C ASP A 65 6.06 -8.31 -0.91
N LEU A 66 6.43 -7.95 -2.13
CA LEU A 66 7.80 -8.02 -2.60
C LEU A 66 8.74 -7.12 -1.78
N LYS A 67 8.35 -5.86 -1.54
CA LYS A 67 9.13 -4.91 -0.73
C LYS A 67 9.21 -5.33 0.74
N ARG A 68 8.18 -5.96 1.27
CA ARG A 68 8.17 -6.53 2.63
C ARG A 68 9.14 -7.70 2.73
N ALA A 69 9.12 -8.62 1.75
CA ALA A 69 10.04 -9.74 1.68
C ALA A 69 11.49 -9.26 1.55
N LYS A 70 11.77 -8.27 0.70
CA LYS A 70 13.09 -7.63 0.55
C LYS A 70 13.60 -7.05 1.88
N ARG A 71 12.72 -6.45 2.70
CA ARG A 71 13.08 -5.91 4.03
C ARG A 71 13.24 -6.99 5.11
N GLY A 72 12.87 -8.22 4.83
CA GLY A 72 12.98 -9.35 5.76
C GLY A 72 11.94 -9.37 6.88
N ASN A 73 10.87 -8.65 6.73
CA ASN A 73 9.76 -8.62 7.69
C ASN A 73 8.77 -9.78 7.50
N VAL A 74 9.02 -10.68 6.55
CA VAL A 74 8.23 -11.89 6.34
C VAL A 74 9.06 -13.09 6.78
N ARG A 75 8.63 -13.77 7.85
CA ARG A 75 9.12 -15.12 8.15
C ARG A 75 8.67 -16.00 6.98
N PRO A 76 9.56 -16.77 6.31
CA PRO A 76 9.13 -17.77 5.34
C PRO A 76 8.16 -18.72 6.03
N LYS A 77 6.95 -18.89 5.50
CA LYS A 77 6.07 -20.00 5.86
C LYS A 77 6.68 -21.26 5.27
N GLY A 78 7.50 -21.97 6.04
CA GLY A 78 8.05 -23.24 5.57
C GLY A 78 9.26 -23.66 6.39
N HIS A 79 9.08 -24.70 7.14
CA HIS A 79 10.04 -25.68 7.69
C HIS A 79 11.54 -25.33 7.56
N GLY A 80 12.13 -25.06 8.70
CA GLY A 80 13.58 -25.11 8.87
C GLY A 80 14.01 -24.29 10.09
N ASN A 81 14.46 -24.97 11.14
CA ASN A 81 15.24 -24.40 12.23
C ASN A 81 16.60 -23.90 11.72
N SER A 82 16.60 -22.97 10.78
CA SER A 82 17.83 -22.31 10.37
C SER A 82 17.98 -21.05 11.20
N LEU A 83 18.79 -21.12 12.22
CA LEU A 83 19.24 -20.00 13.06
C LEU A 83 20.25 -19.09 12.35
N THR A 84 20.58 -19.39 11.08
CA THR A 84 21.44 -18.53 10.27
C THR A 84 20.60 -17.49 9.56
N PRO A 85 20.89 -16.17 9.71
CA PRO A 85 20.27 -15.14 8.89
C PRO A 85 20.64 -15.40 7.43
N GLN A 86 19.70 -15.92 6.66
CA GLN A 86 19.93 -16.13 5.23
C GLN A 86 20.21 -14.77 4.60
N LYS A 87 21.42 -14.59 4.09
CA LYS A 87 21.86 -13.37 3.44
C LYS A 87 20.91 -13.09 2.27
N ARG A 88 20.14 -12.01 2.38
CA ARG A 88 19.12 -11.67 1.40
C ARG A 88 19.79 -11.22 0.10
N ASP A 89 19.42 -11.83 -0.98
CA ASP A 89 19.83 -11.41 -2.32
C ASP A 89 18.99 -10.20 -2.74
N VAL A 90 19.48 -9.00 -2.40
CA VAL A 90 18.82 -7.74 -2.73
C VAL A 90 18.68 -7.56 -4.23
N ILE A 91 19.67 -8.00 -5.02
CA ILE A 91 19.67 -7.90 -6.49
C ILE A 91 18.55 -8.75 -7.09
N ALA A 92 18.34 -9.97 -6.56
CA ALA A 92 17.24 -10.82 -7.01
C ALA A 92 15.86 -10.19 -6.71
N TYR A 93 15.72 -9.48 -5.59
CA TYR A 93 14.47 -8.75 -5.30
C TYR A 93 14.28 -7.54 -6.22
N ASP A 94 15.35 -6.82 -6.57
CA ASP A 94 15.28 -5.69 -7.50
C ASP A 94 14.91 -6.16 -8.90
N ALA A 95 15.47 -7.29 -9.35
CA ALA A 95 15.10 -7.93 -10.62
C ALA A 95 13.60 -8.30 -10.63
N LYS A 96 13.09 -8.91 -9.56
CA LYS A 96 11.65 -9.21 -9.42
C LYS A 96 10.78 -7.96 -9.44
N GLU A 97 11.21 -6.86 -8.84
CA GLU A 97 10.49 -5.59 -8.90
C GLU A 97 10.39 -5.07 -10.34
N VAL A 98 11.47 -5.15 -11.10
CA VAL A 98 11.48 -4.75 -12.52
C VAL A 98 10.55 -5.64 -13.35
N GLU A 99 10.60 -6.95 -13.16
CA GLU A 99 9.71 -7.88 -13.88
C GLU A 99 8.24 -7.65 -13.55
N LEU A 100 7.92 -7.40 -12.28
CA LEU A 100 6.57 -7.06 -11.85
C LEU A 100 6.07 -5.78 -12.53
N LYS A 101 6.89 -4.73 -12.55
CA LYS A 101 6.56 -3.48 -13.25
C LYS A 101 6.34 -3.67 -14.76
N LYS A 102 7.17 -4.50 -15.41
CA LYS A 102 7.00 -4.82 -16.84
C LYS A 102 5.67 -5.53 -17.09
N SER A 103 5.36 -6.56 -16.31
CA SER A 103 4.13 -7.32 -16.44
C SER A 103 2.90 -6.41 -16.29
N TYR A 104 2.87 -5.59 -15.23
CA TYR A 104 1.74 -4.68 -15.00
C TYR A 104 1.68 -3.53 -15.99
N ARG A 105 2.80 -3.08 -16.55
CA ARG A 105 2.77 -2.12 -17.66
C ARG A 105 1.97 -2.64 -18.85
N GLU A 106 2.11 -3.92 -19.19
CA GLU A 106 1.35 -4.54 -20.27
C GLU A 106 -0.16 -4.65 -19.93
N GLU A 107 -0.50 -4.97 -18.68
CA GLU A 107 -1.89 -5.00 -18.22
C GLU A 107 -2.51 -3.59 -18.24
N PHE A 108 -1.81 -2.59 -17.76
CA PHE A 108 -2.25 -1.20 -17.84
C PHE A 108 -2.42 -0.71 -19.27
N ALA A 109 -1.51 -1.11 -20.16
CA ALA A 109 -1.56 -0.71 -21.58
C ALA A 109 -2.83 -1.19 -22.28
N LYS A 110 -3.39 -2.35 -21.92
CA LYS A 110 -4.66 -2.85 -22.43
C LYS A 110 -5.84 -1.94 -22.05
N ILE A 111 -5.72 -1.17 -20.98
CA ILE A 111 -6.81 -0.33 -20.46
C ILE A 111 -6.65 1.13 -20.87
N ILE A 112 -5.43 1.68 -20.73
CA ILE A 112 -5.14 3.10 -20.88
C ILE A 112 -4.19 3.43 -22.04
N GLY A 113 -3.72 2.43 -22.77
CA GLY A 113 -2.77 2.57 -23.88
C GLY A 113 -1.32 2.64 -23.41
N GLN A 114 -0.40 2.29 -24.30
CA GLN A 114 1.02 2.07 -24.03
C GLN A 114 1.72 3.31 -23.44
N SER A 115 1.43 4.50 -23.98
CA SER A 115 2.05 5.75 -23.53
C SER A 115 1.73 6.07 -22.06
N ARG A 116 0.43 6.04 -21.70
CA ARG A 116 0.02 6.33 -20.31
C ARG A 116 0.42 5.22 -19.34
N ALA A 117 0.43 3.96 -19.78
CA ALA A 117 0.92 2.84 -18.99
C ALA A 117 2.41 2.97 -18.65
N SER A 118 3.23 3.45 -19.58
CA SER A 118 4.64 3.74 -19.32
C SER A 118 4.81 4.95 -18.39
N GLN A 119 3.99 5.99 -18.55
CA GLN A 119 4.01 7.19 -17.72
C GLN A 119 3.56 6.93 -16.28
N PHE A 120 2.72 5.92 -16.05
CA PHE A 120 2.15 5.61 -14.74
C PHE A 120 3.21 5.48 -13.64
N PHE A 121 4.33 4.81 -13.89
CA PHE A 121 5.37 4.60 -12.86
C PHE A 121 6.02 5.90 -12.40
N GLN A 122 6.20 6.86 -13.32
CA GLN A 122 6.69 8.20 -12.98
C GLN A 122 5.64 8.96 -12.16
N VAL A 123 4.38 8.89 -12.56
CA VAL A 123 3.26 9.53 -11.84
C VAL A 123 3.14 8.98 -10.41
N GLU A 124 3.30 7.67 -10.24
CA GLU A 124 3.29 7.04 -8.90
C GLU A 124 4.47 7.53 -8.04
N GLU A 125 5.67 7.62 -8.59
CA GLU A 125 6.87 8.11 -7.90
C GLU A 125 6.72 9.59 -7.50
N ASP A 126 6.20 10.42 -8.39
CA ASP A 126 5.92 11.83 -8.14
C ASP A 126 4.92 12.03 -7.01
N PHE A 127 3.87 11.18 -6.95
CA PHE A 127 2.92 11.18 -5.84
C PHE A 127 3.62 10.91 -4.50
N PHE A 128 4.44 9.87 -4.42
CA PHE A 128 5.15 9.55 -3.17
C PHE A 128 6.16 10.62 -2.78
N THR A 129 6.79 11.26 -3.73
CA THR A 129 7.70 12.40 -3.47
C THR A 129 6.93 13.59 -2.90
N LYS A 130 5.79 13.95 -3.49
CA LYS A 130 4.90 15.01 -2.94
C LYS A 130 4.42 14.68 -1.53
N LEU A 131 4.01 13.43 -1.30
CA LEU A 131 3.55 12.99 0.02
C LEU A 131 4.67 13.12 1.07
N ARG A 132 5.88 12.70 0.74
CA ARG A 132 7.05 12.83 1.62
C ARG A 132 7.32 14.29 1.98
N ASN A 133 7.38 15.17 1.01
CA ASN A 133 7.62 16.60 1.21
C ASN A 133 6.51 17.24 2.09
N LYS A 134 5.26 16.85 1.87
CA LYS A 134 4.11 17.30 2.70
C LYS A 134 4.26 16.87 4.16
N LEU A 135 4.74 15.65 4.41
CA LEU A 135 4.96 15.13 5.76
C LEU A 135 6.17 15.80 6.44
N GLU A 136 7.24 16.06 5.73
CA GLU A 136 8.42 16.76 6.25
C GLU A 136 8.10 18.20 6.65
N ASN A 137 7.32 18.92 5.83
CA ASN A 137 6.90 20.29 6.13
C ASN A 137 5.94 20.39 7.32
N ARG A 138 5.22 19.34 7.67
CA ARG A 138 4.37 19.30 8.88
C ARG A 138 5.14 19.08 10.18
N ARG A 139 6.40 18.66 10.10
CA ARG A 139 7.27 18.40 11.26
C ARG A 139 8.13 19.60 11.65
N LYS A 140 8.19 20.63 10.81
CA LYS A 140 8.85 21.92 11.06
C LYS A 140 7.86 22.89 11.70
#